data_6bce300f5953be2ee66fe274924ecf60
#
_entry.id   6bce300f5953be2ee66fe274924ecf60
#
_cell.length_a   1.000
_cell.length_b   1.000
_cell.length_c   1.000
_cell.angle_alpha   90.00
_cell.angle_beta   90.00
_cell.angle_gamma   90.00
#
_symmetry.space_group_name_H-M   'P 1'
#
loop_
_entity.id
_entity.type
_entity.pdbx_description
1 polymer ?
#
loop_
_entity_poly.entity_id
_entity_poly.type
_entity_poly.pdbx_seq_one_letter_code
_entity_poly.pdbx_strand_id
1 'polypeptide(L)'
;MRLFYATLFVFCCCIGNRAIAQESENTSNALKPIHDQDISKLTELEILEDSLVYYADSMYASPVPEYRAEGNAQFIKTMKRFLKTANSFNHPNKKLINKINILTSPDNAFKIYNWEIVQSNDLGRYYGVIQLQDGSVQPLVDASDKIFRGVEDSTFSGSRWYGCLYYNIIMREFGSQKLYFLIGWNGGSLNSDRKIVEAFGFNSIGQPQFGAPLFNVIERGKRRNTNRFVLEYQKGSKVSLNFDKETDQIIMDHCESQIGDPAKRYTYIADGTYDGLSWDGNKWNMSENVIQIQDLQQGNAPAEKAIK
;
A
#
# COMPACT_ATOMS: atom_id res chain seq x y z
N MET A 1 -62.86 -17.04 34.47
CA MET A 1 -63.36 -17.03 35.88
C MET A 1 -62.35 -16.28 36.73
N ARG A 2 -62.84 -15.14 37.30
CA ARG A 2 -62.22 -14.25 38.34
C ARG A 2 -60.96 -13.47 37.91
N LEU A 3 -61.02 -12.16 37.56
CA LEU A 3 -61.43 -10.94 38.26
C LEU A 3 -60.84 -10.75 39.68
N PHE A 4 -60.02 -9.71 39.88
CA PHE A 4 -60.12 -8.71 40.97
C PHE A 4 -58.98 -7.69 40.81
N TYR A 5 -59.25 -6.47 40.45
CA TYR A 5 -59.40 -5.15 41.17
C TYR A 5 -58.08 -4.67 41.80
N ALA A 6 -57.50 -3.62 41.31
CA ALA A 6 -57.58 -2.19 41.57
C ALA A 6 -57.33 -1.78 43.05
N THR A 7 -56.33 -0.97 43.26
CA THR A 7 -56.55 0.26 44.09
C THR A 7 -55.42 1.30 43.87
N LEU A 8 -55.88 2.46 43.61
CA LEU A 8 -55.30 3.79 43.51
C LEU A 8 -54.82 4.28 44.90
N PHE A 9 -53.61 4.90 44.98
CA PHE A 9 -53.32 5.86 46.06
C PHE A 9 -52.55 7.05 45.51
N VAL A 10 -53.25 8.16 45.45
CA VAL A 10 -52.75 9.52 45.29
C VAL A 10 -52.29 10.01 46.67
N PHE A 11 -51.05 10.52 46.74
CA PHE A 11 -50.70 11.46 47.79
C PHE A 11 -49.85 12.59 47.23
N CYS A 12 -50.45 13.73 47.25
CA CYS A 12 -49.89 15.04 46.97
C CYS A 12 -49.18 15.57 48.23
N CYS A 13 -47.99 16.07 48.08
CA CYS A 13 -47.48 17.15 48.95
C CYS A 13 -46.36 17.91 48.24
N CYS A 14 -46.68 19.16 47.95
CA CYS A 14 -45.77 20.23 47.60
C CYS A 14 -44.84 20.53 48.77
N ILE A 15 -43.58 20.91 48.50
CA ILE A 15 -42.88 22.08 49.01
C ILE A 15 -41.38 21.95 48.62
N GLY A 16 -40.82 23.01 48.03
CA GLY A 16 -39.38 23.20 48.00
C GLY A 16 -38.77 23.59 46.64
N ASN A 17 -39.12 24.76 46.14
CA ASN A 17 -38.30 25.46 45.18
C ASN A 17 -36.99 25.89 45.82
N ARG A 18 -35.86 25.52 45.27
CA ARG A 18 -34.71 26.39 44.87
C ARG A 18 -33.43 25.59 44.73
N ALA A 19 -32.69 25.98 43.69
CA ALA A 19 -31.29 25.62 43.43
C ALA A 19 -31.02 24.22 42.87
N ILE A 20 -31.11 24.06 41.56
CA ILE A 20 -30.12 23.42 40.65
C ILE A 20 -30.49 23.90 39.24
N ALA A 21 -30.00 25.08 38.90
CA ALA A 21 -29.97 25.61 37.57
C ALA A 21 -28.59 26.22 37.37
N GLN A 22 -27.57 25.33 37.26
CA GLN A 22 -26.24 25.72 36.81
C GLN A 22 -25.34 24.48 36.70
N GLU A 23 -25.69 23.54 35.81
CA GLU A 23 -24.75 22.50 35.33
C GLU A 23 -25.36 21.78 34.12
N SER A 24 -25.62 22.52 33.05
CA SER A 24 -25.99 21.93 31.75
C SER A 24 -25.51 22.78 30.57
N GLU A 25 -24.39 23.47 30.74
CA GLU A 25 -23.77 24.25 29.65
C GLU A 25 -22.34 23.81 29.36
N ASN A 26 -22.00 22.51 29.39
CA ASN A 26 -20.66 22.07 28.99
C ASN A 26 -20.61 20.70 28.33
N THR A 27 -21.65 20.29 27.61
CA THR A 27 -21.62 19.06 26.78
C THR A 27 -22.08 19.26 25.33
N SER A 28 -22.03 20.48 24.82
CA SER A 28 -22.30 20.76 23.41
C SER A 28 -21.08 21.06 22.55
N ASN A 29 -19.87 20.69 23.04
CA ASN A 29 -18.64 20.78 22.25
C ASN A 29 -18.23 19.46 21.57
N ALA A 30 -19.12 18.49 21.47
CA ALA A 30 -18.92 17.30 20.67
C ALA A 30 -19.61 17.50 19.32
N LEU A 31 -18.78 17.49 18.26
CA LEU A 31 -19.20 17.48 16.86
C LEU A 31 -19.74 18.82 16.32
N LYS A 32 -18.88 19.82 16.21
CA LYS A 32 -19.05 20.75 15.10
C LYS A 32 -18.87 19.95 13.81
N PRO A 33 -19.86 19.91 12.91
CA PRO A 33 -19.67 19.31 11.61
C PRO A 33 -18.53 20.08 10.94
N ILE A 34 -17.56 19.33 10.37
CA ILE A 34 -16.55 19.83 9.44
C ILE A 34 -17.30 20.22 8.16
N HIS A 35 -18.08 21.28 8.22
CA HIS A 35 -18.92 21.68 7.09
C HIS A 35 -19.07 23.20 7.06
N ASP A 36 -17.91 23.87 6.84
CA ASP A 36 -17.92 25.25 6.36
C ASP A 36 -16.62 25.56 5.59
N GLN A 37 -16.14 24.62 4.77
CA GLN A 37 -15.39 25.01 3.61
C GLN A 37 -16.40 25.46 2.57
N ASP A 38 -16.31 26.71 2.19
CA ASP A 38 -17.13 27.33 1.16
C ASP A 38 -16.95 26.53 -0.15
N ILE A 39 -17.82 25.53 -0.39
CA ILE A 39 -17.76 24.61 -1.54
C ILE A 39 -17.74 25.40 -2.86
N SER A 40 -18.23 26.64 -2.87
CA SER A 40 -18.22 27.52 -4.02
C SER A 40 -16.80 27.93 -4.49
N LYS A 41 -15.77 27.73 -3.65
CA LYS A 41 -14.36 28.05 -3.93
C LYS A 41 -13.53 26.85 -4.34
N LEU A 42 -14.03 25.61 -4.21
CA LEU A 42 -13.28 24.41 -4.57
C LEU A 42 -13.26 24.23 -6.09
N THR A 43 -12.10 23.80 -6.59
CA THR A 43 -11.96 23.38 -7.99
C THR A 43 -12.66 22.03 -8.21
N GLU A 44 -12.99 21.71 -9.48
CA GLU A 44 -13.55 20.38 -9.82
C GLU A 44 -12.66 19.23 -9.34
N LEU A 45 -11.33 19.40 -9.42
CA LEU A 45 -10.37 18.36 -8.95
C LEU A 45 -10.42 18.18 -7.43
N GLU A 46 -10.57 19.25 -6.66
CA GLU A 46 -10.70 19.14 -5.20
C GLU A 46 -12.01 18.47 -4.79
N ILE A 47 -13.11 18.76 -5.47
CA ILE A 47 -14.42 18.10 -5.24
C ILE A 47 -14.33 16.60 -5.57
N LEU A 48 -13.66 16.27 -6.68
CA LEU A 48 -13.45 14.86 -7.07
C LEU A 48 -12.50 14.14 -6.11
N GLU A 49 -11.46 14.81 -5.61
CA GLU A 49 -10.56 14.25 -4.61
C GLU A 49 -11.31 13.97 -3.29
N ASP A 50 -12.17 14.89 -2.83
CA ASP A 50 -13.00 14.67 -1.64
C ASP A 50 -13.97 13.49 -1.81
N SER A 51 -14.54 13.34 -3.01
CA SER A 51 -15.37 12.19 -3.34
C SER A 51 -14.57 10.88 -3.36
N LEU A 52 -13.34 10.90 -3.85
CA LEU A 52 -12.43 9.75 -3.83
C LEU A 52 -12.08 9.35 -2.40
N VAL A 53 -11.78 10.31 -1.53
CA VAL A 53 -11.51 10.07 -0.12
C VAL A 53 -12.73 9.43 0.57
N TYR A 54 -13.92 9.95 0.34
CA TYR A 54 -15.17 9.40 0.88
C TYR A 54 -15.37 7.92 0.47
N TYR A 55 -15.20 7.59 -0.82
CA TYR A 55 -15.35 6.22 -1.29
C TYR A 55 -14.19 5.31 -0.82
N ALA A 56 -12.97 5.85 -0.67
CA ALA A 56 -11.87 5.13 -0.08
C ALA A 56 -12.18 4.76 1.37
N ASP A 57 -12.69 5.68 2.18
CA ASP A 57 -13.10 5.39 3.54
C ASP A 57 -14.23 4.35 3.58
N SER A 58 -15.19 4.44 2.69
CA SER A 58 -16.28 3.46 2.57
C SER A 58 -15.77 2.06 2.25
N MET A 59 -14.83 1.92 1.30
CA MET A 59 -14.30 0.61 0.91
C MET A 59 -13.36 -0.02 1.95
N TYR A 60 -12.68 0.79 2.80
CA TYR A 60 -11.78 0.26 3.82
C TYR A 60 -12.46 0.02 5.18
N ALA A 61 -13.40 0.89 5.57
CA ALA A 61 -14.04 0.80 6.88
C ALA A 61 -15.11 -0.29 6.98
N SER A 62 -15.68 -0.74 5.86
CA SER A 62 -16.76 -1.70 5.91
C SER A 62 -16.29 -3.11 6.29
N PRO A 63 -16.89 -3.77 7.31
CA PRO A 63 -16.63 -5.17 7.60
C PRO A 63 -17.23 -6.12 6.56
N VAL A 64 -18.21 -5.64 5.77
CA VAL A 64 -19.00 -6.44 4.81
C VAL A 64 -18.34 -6.37 3.43
N PRO A 65 -17.90 -7.53 2.84
CA PRO A 65 -17.19 -7.55 1.56
C PRO A 65 -17.97 -6.91 0.41
N GLU A 66 -19.29 -7.07 0.37
CA GLU A 66 -20.17 -6.51 -0.67
C GLU A 66 -20.17 -4.98 -0.63
N TYR A 67 -20.17 -4.39 0.55
CA TYR A 67 -20.09 -2.93 0.70
C TYR A 67 -18.69 -2.40 0.37
N ARG A 68 -17.63 -3.16 0.67
CA ARG A 68 -16.27 -2.82 0.19
C ARG A 68 -16.21 -2.80 -1.33
N ALA A 69 -16.81 -3.82 -1.97
CA ALA A 69 -16.86 -3.91 -3.43
C ALA A 69 -17.66 -2.76 -4.06
N GLU A 70 -18.80 -2.38 -3.48
CA GLU A 70 -19.61 -1.24 -3.94
C GLU A 70 -18.84 0.08 -3.77
N GLY A 71 -18.24 0.33 -2.59
CA GLY A 71 -17.37 1.50 -2.36
C GLY A 71 -16.26 1.60 -3.38
N ASN A 72 -15.59 0.48 -3.67
CA ASN A 72 -14.54 0.41 -4.69
C ASN A 72 -15.07 0.68 -6.12
N ALA A 73 -16.27 0.20 -6.46
CA ALA A 73 -16.87 0.49 -7.77
C ALA A 73 -17.12 1.99 -7.95
N GLN A 74 -17.65 2.68 -6.94
CA GLN A 74 -17.83 4.13 -6.95
C GLN A 74 -16.50 4.87 -6.96
N PHE A 75 -15.49 4.38 -6.22
CA PHE A 75 -14.13 4.91 -6.25
C PHE A 75 -13.54 4.84 -7.66
N ILE A 76 -13.60 3.69 -8.34
CA ILE A 76 -13.11 3.51 -9.72
C ILE A 76 -13.83 4.46 -10.69
N LYS A 77 -15.15 4.60 -10.57
CA LYS A 77 -15.94 5.49 -11.42
C LYS A 77 -15.50 6.95 -11.23
N THR A 78 -15.31 7.38 -10.00
CA THR A 78 -14.85 8.73 -9.65
C THR A 78 -13.40 8.95 -10.09
N MET A 79 -12.51 7.96 -9.90
CA MET A 79 -11.12 8.02 -10.34
C MET A 79 -11.01 8.22 -11.86
N LYS A 80 -11.86 7.54 -12.64
CA LYS A 80 -11.92 7.75 -14.11
C LYS A 80 -12.29 9.18 -14.49
N ARG A 81 -13.17 9.82 -13.74
CA ARG A 81 -13.51 11.25 -13.95
C ARG A 81 -12.35 12.14 -13.54
N PHE A 82 -11.82 11.93 -12.34
CA PHE A 82 -10.68 12.68 -11.81
C PHE A 82 -9.50 12.70 -12.78
N LEU A 83 -9.07 11.53 -13.26
CA LEU A 83 -7.93 11.39 -14.17
C LEU A 83 -8.16 12.02 -15.56
N LYS A 84 -9.42 12.16 -15.99
CA LYS A 84 -9.79 12.83 -17.26
C LYS A 84 -9.94 14.34 -17.14
N THR A 85 -10.05 14.87 -15.92
CA THR A 85 -10.17 16.30 -15.69
C THR A 85 -8.84 17.00 -16.02
N ALA A 86 -8.91 18.13 -16.69
CA ALA A 86 -7.74 18.91 -17.05
C ALA A 86 -6.85 19.20 -15.84
N ASN A 87 -5.53 19.12 -16.01
CA ASN A 87 -4.51 19.31 -14.98
C ASN A 87 -4.52 18.27 -13.83
N SER A 88 -5.25 17.18 -13.94
CA SER A 88 -5.26 16.10 -12.93
C SER A 88 -3.87 15.51 -12.68
N PHE A 89 -3.03 15.41 -13.71
CA PHE A 89 -1.65 14.97 -13.55
C PHE A 89 -0.85 15.83 -12.56
N ASN A 90 -1.02 17.14 -12.60
CA ASN A 90 -0.32 18.08 -11.72
C ASN A 90 -1.03 18.33 -10.39
N HIS A 91 -2.21 17.74 -10.20
CA HIS A 91 -2.92 17.86 -8.93
C HIS A 91 -2.13 17.21 -7.78
N PRO A 92 -1.98 17.91 -6.63
CA PRO A 92 -1.09 17.45 -5.55
C PRO A 92 -1.60 16.24 -4.76
N ASN A 93 -2.87 15.85 -4.91
CA ASN A 93 -3.51 14.70 -4.24
C ASN A 93 -3.33 14.69 -2.70
N LYS A 94 -3.40 15.85 -2.05
CA LYS A 94 -3.05 16.04 -0.62
C LYS A 94 -3.86 15.17 0.35
N LYS A 95 -5.09 14.85 0.01
CA LYS A 95 -6.00 14.03 0.81
C LYS A 95 -5.95 12.57 0.37
N LEU A 96 -5.94 12.34 -0.95
CA LEU A 96 -6.01 11.00 -1.53
C LEU A 96 -4.75 10.17 -1.26
N ILE A 97 -3.56 10.80 -1.19
CA ILE A 97 -2.30 10.12 -0.88
C ILE A 97 -2.30 9.42 0.50
N ASN A 98 -3.18 9.83 1.41
CA ASN A 98 -3.35 9.19 2.71
C ASN A 98 -4.30 7.97 2.67
N LYS A 99 -4.88 7.68 1.52
CA LYS A 99 -5.87 6.61 1.34
C LYS A 99 -5.39 5.50 0.42
N ILE A 100 -4.67 5.85 -0.64
CA ILE A 100 -4.12 4.90 -1.61
C ILE A 100 -2.65 5.22 -1.89
N ASN A 101 -1.93 4.29 -2.47
CA ASN A 101 -0.56 4.55 -2.89
C ASN A 101 -0.56 5.36 -4.19
N ILE A 102 0.16 6.47 -4.17
CA ILE A 102 0.37 7.34 -5.33
C ILE A 102 1.87 7.54 -5.48
N LEU A 103 2.44 7.00 -6.55
CA LEU A 103 3.85 7.16 -6.88
C LEU A 103 4.01 8.00 -8.13
N THR A 104 4.91 8.97 -8.07
CA THR A 104 5.33 9.75 -9.25
C THR A 104 6.71 9.29 -9.67
N SER A 105 6.92 9.04 -10.97
CA SER A 105 8.26 8.71 -11.48
C SER A 105 9.26 9.83 -11.19
N PRO A 106 10.55 9.51 -10.92
CA PRO A 106 11.56 10.53 -10.57
C PRO A 106 11.73 11.64 -11.61
N ASP A 107 11.44 11.35 -12.87
CA ASP A 107 11.47 12.32 -13.99
C ASP A 107 10.10 12.91 -14.33
N ASN A 108 9.10 12.66 -13.49
CA ASN A 108 7.74 13.16 -13.65
C ASN A 108 7.03 12.74 -14.97
N ALA A 109 7.45 11.62 -15.57
CA ALA A 109 6.87 11.13 -16.83
C ALA A 109 5.50 10.45 -16.63
N PHE A 110 5.28 9.84 -15.48
CA PHE A 110 4.01 9.17 -15.13
C PHE A 110 3.76 9.14 -13.62
N LYS A 111 2.50 8.88 -13.26
CA LYS A 111 2.05 8.54 -11.91
C LYS A 111 1.39 7.17 -11.88
N ILE A 112 1.63 6.42 -10.82
CA ILE A 112 0.93 5.16 -10.53
C ILE A 112 0.03 5.40 -9.32
N TYR A 113 -1.26 5.17 -9.48
CA TYR A 113 -2.24 5.11 -8.41
C TYR A 113 -2.57 3.65 -8.18
N ASN A 114 -2.38 3.13 -6.98
CA ASN A 114 -2.74 1.75 -6.73
C ASN A 114 -3.22 1.49 -5.31
N TRP A 115 -4.13 0.52 -5.16
CA TRP A 115 -4.78 0.16 -3.91
C TRP A 115 -5.19 -1.31 -3.90
N GLU A 116 -5.58 -1.79 -2.73
CA GLU A 116 -6.02 -3.17 -2.49
C GLU A 116 -7.39 -3.18 -1.82
N ILE A 117 -8.19 -4.18 -2.12
CA ILE A 117 -9.43 -4.50 -1.39
C ILE A 117 -9.34 -5.94 -0.93
N VAL A 118 -9.52 -6.16 0.37
CA VAL A 118 -9.64 -7.50 0.94
C VAL A 118 -10.99 -8.09 0.54
N GLN A 119 -10.97 -9.25 -0.10
CA GLN A 119 -12.14 -9.99 -0.55
C GLN A 119 -12.77 -10.84 0.58
N SER A 120 -13.86 -11.54 0.28
CA SER A 120 -14.53 -12.44 1.22
C SER A 120 -13.71 -13.67 1.63
N ASN A 121 -12.69 -14.02 0.86
CA ASN A 121 -11.74 -15.11 1.13
C ASN A 121 -10.47 -14.66 1.86
N ASP A 122 -10.47 -13.45 2.40
CA ASP A 122 -9.35 -12.80 3.09
C ASP A 122 -8.10 -12.57 2.20
N LEU A 123 -8.22 -12.73 0.89
CA LEU A 123 -7.17 -12.40 -0.05
C LEU A 123 -7.36 -10.99 -0.62
N GLY A 124 -6.25 -10.30 -0.85
CA GLY A 124 -6.23 -8.99 -1.49
C GLY A 124 -6.56 -9.08 -2.98
N ARG A 125 -7.35 -8.13 -3.46
CA ARG A 125 -7.51 -7.82 -4.88
C ARG A 125 -6.88 -6.46 -5.14
N TYR A 126 -5.95 -6.41 -6.10
CA TYR A 126 -5.19 -5.21 -6.40
C TYR A 126 -5.84 -4.44 -7.56
N TYR A 127 -5.78 -3.14 -7.43
CA TYR A 127 -6.26 -2.19 -8.43
C TYR A 127 -5.18 -1.18 -8.72
N GLY A 128 -5.08 -0.78 -9.96
CA GLY A 128 -4.09 0.21 -10.33
C GLY A 128 -4.42 0.92 -11.63
N VAL A 129 -3.85 2.10 -11.78
CA VAL A 129 -3.91 2.89 -13.00
C VAL A 129 -2.63 3.72 -13.12
N ILE A 130 -2.09 3.79 -14.34
CA ILE A 130 -0.96 4.65 -14.67
C ILE A 130 -1.51 5.84 -15.44
N GLN A 131 -1.17 7.05 -15.01
CA GLN A 131 -1.43 8.29 -15.73
C GLN A 131 -0.12 8.82 -16.30
N LEU A 132 -0.05 9.07 -17.58
CA LEU A 132 1.09 9.69 -18.24
C LEU A 132 0.99 11.23 -18.17
N GLN A 133 2.11 11.90 -18.36
CA GLN A 133 2.17 13.37 -18.32
C GLN A 133 1.28 14.05 -19.39
N ASP A 134 1.04 13.38 -20.52
CA ASP A 134 0.14 13.85 -21.58
C ASP A 134 -1.36 13.68 -21.23
N GLY A 135 -1.66 13.15 -20.04
CA GLY A 135 -3.02 12.90 -19.56
C GLY A 135 -3.58 11.54 -19.98
N SER A 136 -2.87 10.77 -20.80
CA SER A 136 -3.30 9.40 -21.15
C SER A 136 -3.28 8.47 -19.93
N VAL A 137 -4.18 7.50 -19.92
CA VAL A 137 -4.44 6.64 -18.76
C VAL A 137 -4.40 5.17 -19.15
N GLN A 138 -3.63 4.37 -18.43
CA GLN A 138 -3.44 2.95 -18.64
C GLN A 138 -3.92 2.16 -17.40
N PRO A 139 -5.07 1.46 -17.46
CA PRO A 139 -5.55 0.65 -16.35
C PRO A 139 -4.68 -0.59 -16.14
N LEU A 140 -4.51 -0.98 -14.88
CA LEU A 140 -3.85 -2.22 -14.47
C LEU A 140 -4.91 -3.24 -14.02
N VAL A 141 -4.89 -4.41 -14.66
CA VAL A 141 -5.83 -5.50 -14.37
C VAL A 141 -5.11 -6.60 -13.61
N ASP A 142 -5.44 -6.74 -12.35
CA ASP A 142 -4.87 -7.76 -11.47
C ASP A 142 -5.23 -9.17 -11.96
N ALA A 143 -4.20 -9.99 -12.15
CA ALA A 143 -4.28 -11.40 -12.52
C ALA A 143 -3.48 -12.29 -11.56
N SER A 144 -3.08 -11.78 -10.38
CA SER A 144 -2.26 -12.50 -9.42
C SER A 144 -2.91 -13.81 -8.95
N ASP A 145 -4.24 -13.84 -8.87
CA ASP A 145 -5.06 -15.01 -8.56
C ASP A 145 -4.95 -16.16 -9.60
N LYS A 146 -4.42 -15.88 -10.79
CA LYS A 146 -4.26 -16.84 -11.91
C LYS A 146 -2.79 -17.18 -12.20
N ILE A 147 -1.86 -16.60 -11.45
CA ILE A 147 -0.42 -16.75 -11.65
C ILE A 147 0.17 -17.49 -10.47
N PHE A 148 0.19 -18.81 -10.53
CA PHE A 148 0.64 -19.67 -9.43
C PHE A 148 2.11 -20.03 -9.49
N ARG A 149 2.75 -19.90 -10.65
CA ARG A 149 4.16 -20.28 -10.88
C ARG A 149 4.83 -19.32 -11.85
N GLY A 150 6.16 -19.25 -11.77
CA GLY A 150 6.97 -18.48 -12.71
C GLY A 150 6.81 -16.97 -12.59
N VAL A 151 6.43 -16.46 -11.42
CA VAL A 151 6.30 -15.03 -11.16
C VAL A 151 7.64 -14.33 -11.42
N GLU A 152 8.73 -14.93 -10.97
CA GLU A 152 10.09 -14.38 -11.11
C GLU A 152 10.56 -14.31 -12.57
N ASP A 153 10.11 -15.26 -13.41
CA ASP A 153 10.63 -15.44 -14.78
C ASP A 153 9.70 -14.90 -15.87
N SER A 154 8.50 -14.45 -15.48
CA SER A 154 7.49 -13.99 -16.44
C SER A 154 7.53 -12.48 -16.65
N THR A 155 7.14 -12.04 -17.85
CA THR A 155 6.81 -10.65 -18.15
C THR A 155 5.29 -10.48 -18.12
N PHE A 156 4.81 -9.37 -17.56
CA PHE A 156 3.38 -9.05 -17.49
C PHE A 156 3.07 -7.74 -18.21
N SER A 157 1.82 -7.60 -18.65
CA SER A 157 1.28 -6.37 -19.25
C SER A 157 0.31 -5.70 -18.29
N GLY A 158 -0.08 -4.46 -18.57
CA GLY A 158 -1.13 -3.79 -17.79
C GLY A 158 -2.46 -4.55 -17.78
N SER A 159 -2.83 -5.24 -18.88
CA SER A 159 -4.04 -6.07 -18.95
C SER A 159 -3.93 -7.44 -18.25
N ARG A 160 -2.73 -7.85 -17.88
CA ARG A 160 -2.42 -9.06 -17.11
C ARG A 160 -1.30 -8.73 -16.13
N TRP A 161 -1.61 -7.86 -15.18
CA TRP A 161 -0.67 -7.39 -14.19
C TRP A 161 -0.59 -8.35 -12.99
N TYR A 162 0.63 -8.56 -12.46
CA TYR A 162 0.79 -9.23 -11.18
C TYR A 162 0.54 -8.21 -10.07
N GLY A 163 -0.70 -8.16 -9.56
CA GLY A 163 -1.19 -7.16 -8.61
C GLY A 163 -0.27 -6.99 -7.40
N CYS A 164 0.01 -5.74 -7.07
CA CYS A 164 0.97 -5.39 -6.03
C CYS A 164 0.70 -3.97 -5.53
N LEU A 165 0.93 -3.70 -4.25
CA LEU A 165 0.97 -2.35 -3.71
C LEU A 165 2.38 -1.80 -3.84
N TYR A 166 2.60 -0.94 -4.84
CA TYR A 166 3.90 -0.28 -5.00
C TYR A 166 4.05 0.85 -3.99
N TYR A 167 5.20 0.92 -3.35
CA TYR A 167 5.52 1.95 -2.36
C TYR A 167 6.82 2.70 -2.65
N ASN A 168 7.61 2.28 -3.65
CA ASN A 168 8.79 3.01 -4.10
C ASN A 168 9.02 2.83 -5.61
N ILE A 169 9.67 3.83 -6.21
CA ILE A 169 10.06 3.86 -7.61
C ILE A 169 11.53 4.32 -7.72
N ILE A 170 12.34 3.53 -8.37
CA ILE A 170 13.75 3.83 -8.65
C ILE A 170 13.89 4.03 -10.16
N MET A 171 14.64 5.02 -10.58
CA MET A 171 15.02 5.22 -11.98
C MET A 171 16.50 4.94 -12.15
N ARG A 172 16.86 4.25 -13.23
CA ARG A 172 18.22 4.02 -13.68
C ARG A 172 18.37 4.39 -15.15
N GLU A 173 19.53 4.84 -15.51
CA GLU A 173 19.90 5.01 -16.91
C GLU A 173 20.53 3.72 -17.44
N PHE A 174 20.13 3.32 -18.64
CA PHE A 174 20.64 2.16 -19.34
C PHE A 174 20.91 2.57 -20.79
N GLY A 175 22.16 2.94 -21.07
CA GLY A 175 22.50 3.61 -22.32
C GLY A 175 21.74 4.93 -22.47
N SER A 176 20.95 5.07 -23.53
CA SER A 176 20.09 6.25 -23.75
C SER A 176 18.66 6.06 -23.23
N GLN A 177 18.37 4.93 -22.60
CA GLN A 177 17.03 4.61 -22.12
C GLN A 177 16.92 4.80 -20.60
N LYS A 178 15.73 5.18 -20.14
CA LYS A 178 15.38 5.19 -18.73
C LYS A 178 14.69 3.88 -18.37
N LEU A 179 15.15 3.24 -17.31
CA LEU A 179 14.54 2.07 -16.71
C LEU A 179 13.97 2.42 -15.35
N TYR A 180 12.76 1.97 -15.08
CA TYR A 180 12.14 2.14 -13.78
C TYR A 180 12.08 0.80 -13.08
N PHE A 181 12.26 0.83 -11.75
CA PHE A 181 12.12 -0.33 -10.90
C PHE A 181 11.11 -0.01 -9.81
N LEU A 182 10.08 -0.81 -9.73
CA LEU A 182 9.00 -0.67 -8.76
C LEU A 182 9.26 -1.59 -7.59
N ILE A 183 9.16 -1.07 -6.38
CA ILE A 183 9.21 -1.86 -5.16
C ILE A 183 7.80 -1.93 -4.60
N GLY A 184 7.33 -3.15 -4.31
CA GLY A 184 5.97 -3.35 -3.87
C GLY A 184 5.78 -4.55 -2.94
N TRP A 185 4.55 -4.68 -2.48
CA TRP A 185 4.08 -5.76 -1.62
C TRP A 185 2.85 -6.41 -2.22
N ASN A 186 2.79 -7.75 -2.12
CA ASN A 186 1.64 -8.56 -2.49
C ASN A 186 1.35 -9.54 -1.36
N GLY A 187 0.11 -9.62 -0.92
CA GLY A 187 -0.35 -10.52 0.14
C GLY A 187 -0.31 -12.01 -0.21
N GLY A 188 0.27 -12.35 -1.35
CA GLY A 188 0.64 -13.70 -1.79
C GLY A 188 -0.48 -14.73 -1.67
N SER A 189 -0.61 -15.30 -0.48
CA SER A 189 -1.55 -16.35 -0.17
C SER A 189 -2.07 -16.20 1.27
N LEU A 190 -2.87 -17.16 1.74
CA LEU A 190 -3.26 -17.22 3.15
C LEU A 190 -2.07 -17.53 4.09
N ASN A 191 -0.98 -18.07 3.56
CA ASN A 191 0.18 -18.51 4.34
C ASN A 191 1.43 -17.64 4.17
N SER A 192 1.49 -16.82 3.11
CA SER A 192 2.69 -16.01 2.80
C SER A 192 2.35 -14.65 2.25
N ASP A 193 3.24 -13.71 2.53
CA ASP A 193 3.33 -12.39 1.89
C ASP A 193 4.55 -12.33 0.98
N ARG A 194 4.61 -11.35 0.07
CA ARG A 194 5.73 -11.15 -0.87
C ARG A 194 6.14 -9.70 -0.94
N LYS A 195 7.45 -9.46 -0.90
CA LYS A 195 8.05 -8.21 -1.36
C LYS A 195 8.59 -8.43 -2.77
N ILE A 196 8.41 -7.44 -3.63
CA ILE A 196 8.72 -7.56 -5.05
C ILE A 196 9.53 -6.35 -5.49
N VAL A 197 10.56 -6.60 -6.29
CA VAL A 197 11.22 -5.57 -7.09
C VAL A 197 11.13 -5.99 -8.54
N GLU A 198 10.55 -5.14 -9.38
CA GLU A 198 10.41 -5.46 -10.80
C GLU A 198 10.74 -4.28 -11.72
N ALA A 199 11.32 -4.60 -12.87
CA ALA A 199 11.52 -3.63 -13.92
C ALA A 199 10.16 -3.23 -14.51
N PHE A 200 10.00 -1.94 -14.80
CA PHE A 200 8.82 -1.35 -15.38
C PHE A 200 9.18 -0.44 -16.54
N GLY A 201 8.34 -0.44 -17.56
CA GLY A 201 8.47 0.45 -18.71
C GLY A 201 7.26 0.35 -19.63
N PHE A 202 7.41 0.92 -20.82
CA PHE A 202 6.38 0.86 -21.86
C PHE A 202 6.94 0.14 -23.08
N ASN A 203 6.15 -0.73 -23.69
CA ASN A 203 6.51 -1.38 -24.93
C ASN A 203 6.45 -0.41 -26.13
N SER A 204 6.80 -0.87 -27.33
CA SER A 204 6.85 -0.06 -28.55
C SER A 204 5.52 0.58 -28.97
N ILE A 205 4.40 0.12 -28.42
CA ILE A 205 3.06 0.70 -28.65
C ILE A 205 2.53 1.45 -27.42
N GLY A 206 3.41 1.80 -26.47
CA GLY A 206 3.08 2.61 -25.30
C GLY A 206 2.29 1.90 -24.21
N GLN A 207 2.22 0.56 -24.21
CA GLN A 207 1.53 -0.20 -23.17
C GLN A 207 2.47 -0.56 -22.02
N PRO A 208 1.97 -0.55 -20.75
CA PRO A 208 2.75 -0.94 -19.59
C PRO A 208 3.28 -2.37 -19.69
N GLN A 209 4.54 -2.53 -19.39
CA GLN A 209 5.22 -3.83 -19.32
C GLN A 209 5.97 -3.94 -18.00
N PHE A 210 5.83 -5.09 -17.34
CA PHE A 210 6.42 -5.40 -16.04
C PHE A 210 7.31 -6.63 -16.14
N GLY A 211 8.51 -6.53 -15.57
CA GLY A 211 9.51 -7.58 -15.56
C GLY A 211 10.42 -7.55 -16.79
N ALA A 212 11.71 -7.66 -16.55
CA ALA A 212 12.78 -7.81 -17.52
C ALA A 212 13.95 -8.57 -16.86
N PRO A 213 14.80 -9.30 -17.60
CA PRO A 213 15.88 -10.16 -17.04
C PRO A 213 17.06 -9.34 -16.50
N LEU A 214 16.74 -8.44 -15.56
CA LEU A 214 17.64 -7.44 -14.99
C LEU A 214 18.04 -7.75 -13.53
N PHE A 215 17.71 -8.92 -13.01
CA PHE A 215 18.04 -9.34 -11.64
C PHE A 215 18.89 -10.59 -11.67
N ASN A 216 20.09 -10.53 -11.06
CA ASN A 216 20.98 -11.65 -10.85
C ASN A 216 20.92 -12.04 -9.37
N VAL A 217 20.02 -12.98 -9.05
CA VAL A 217 19.69 -13.38 -7.69
C VAL A 217 20.43 -14.62 -7.24
N ILE A 218 20.58 -14.79 -5.94
CA ILE A 218 21.09 -16.03 -5.34
C ILE A 218 19.89 -16.86 -4.87
N GLU A 219 19.80 -18.08 -5.35
CA GLU A 219 18.80 -19.04 -4.93
C GLU A 219 19.48 -20.37 -4.62
N ARG A 220 19.39 -20.83 -3.37
CA ARG A 220 20.04 -22.06 -2.89
C ARG A 220 21.53 -22.11 -3.22
N GLY A 221 22.22 -20.98 -2.97
CA GLY A 221 23.65 -20.83 -3.23
C GLY A 221 24.04 -20.75 -4.71
N LYS A 222 23.08 -20.66 -5.65
CA LYS A 222 23.36 -20.54 -7.09
C LYS A 222 22.81 -19.23 -7.63
N ARG A 223 23.57 -18.60 -8.51
CA ARG A 223 23.11 -17.40 -9.21
C ARG A 223 22.22 -17.76 -10.39
N ARG A 224 21.13 -17.00 -10.56
CA ARG A 224 20.27 -17.07 -11.75
C ARG A 224 19.73 -15.67 -12.11
N ASN A 225 19.48 -15.48 -13.41
CA ASN A 225 18.81 -14.26 -13.87
C ASN A 225 17.30 -14.44 -13.78
N THR A 226 16.61 -13.38 -13.31
CA THR A 226 15.15 -13.34 -13.21
C THR A 226 14.59 -12.04 -13.76
N ASN A 227 13.33 -12.05 -14.13
CA ASN A 227 12.63 -10.84 -14.61
C ASN A 227 12.16 -9.94 -13.46
N ARG A 228 12.12 -10.46 -12.25
CA ARG A 228 11.87 -9.71 -11.00
C ARG A 228 12.49 -10.44 -9.82
N PHE A 229 12.77 -9.69 -8.78
CA PHE A 229 13.12 -10.22 -7.48
C PHE A 229 11.84 -10.42 -6.66
N VAL A 230 11.71 -11.57 -6.01
CA VAL A 230 10.58 -11.92 -5.12
C VAL A 230 11.12 -12.46 -3.81
N LEU A 231 10.85 -11.77 -2.72
CA LEU A 231 11.07 -12.24 -1.36
C LEU A 231 9.73 -12.70 -0.79
N GLU A 232 9.52 -14.00 -0.74
CA GLU A 232 8.34 -14.61 -0.13
C GLU A 232 8.66 -15.03 1.31
N TYR A 233 7.74 -14.72 2.24
CA TYR A 233 7.93 -14.97 3.67
C TYR A 233 6.59 -15.30 4.35
N GLN A 234 6.67 -15.80 5.58
CA GLN A 234 5.51 -16.24 6.35
C GLN A 234 4.52 -15.08 6.56
N LYS A 235 3.24 -15.38 6.37
CA LYS A 235 2.14 -14.43 6.60
C LYS A 235 2.19 -13.85 8.00
N GLY A 236 2.09 -12.51 8.08
CA GLY A 236 2.14 -11.77 9.35
C GLY A 236 3.53 -11.54 9.92
N SER A 237 4.60 -12.08 9.33
CA SER A 237 5.97 -11.73 9.69
C SER A 237 6.30 -10.31 9.23
N LYS A 238 7.14 -9.63 10.01
CA LYS A 238 7.64 -8.31 9.65
C LYS A 238 8.92 -8.47 8.85
N VAL A 239 8.86 -8.16 7.56
CA VAL A 239 10.01 -8.22 6.64
C VAL A 239 10.14 -6.89 5.92
N SER A 240 11.33 -6.32 5.94
CA SER A 240 11.69 -5.07 5.28
C SER A 240 12.28 -5.33 3.89
N LEU A 241 12.02 -4.46 2.94
CA LEU A 241 12.72 -4.33 1.67
C LEU A 241 12.54 -2.90 1.20
N ASN A 242 13.64 -2.13 1.14
CA ASN A 242 13.60 -0.71 0.78
C ASN A 242 14.84 -0.32 -0.01
N PHE A 243 14.72 0.77 -0.78
CA PHE A 243 15.86 1.40 -1.43
C PHE A 243 16.53 2.36 -0.44
N ASP A 244 17.81 2.12 -0.20
CA ASP A 244 18.68 3.01 0.56
C ASP A 244 19.41 3.94 -0.41
N LYS A 245 19.17 5.24 -0.28
CA LYS A 245 19.79 6.27 -1.12
C LYS A 245 21.24 6.54 -0.78
N GLU A 246 21.67 6.27 0.45
CA GLU A 246 23.04 6.54 0.90
C GLU A 246 24.01 5.51 0.33
N THR A 247 23.62 4.25 0.32
CA THR A 247 24.42 3.14 -0.24
C THR A 247 24.10 2.85 -1.70
N ASP A 248 23.06 3.46 -2.25
CA ASP A 248 22.53 3.21 -3.60
C ASP A 248 22.14 1.75 -3.85
N GLN A 249 21.63 1.08 -2.83
CA GLN A 249 21.26 -0.34 -2.83
C GLN A 249 19.80 -0.55 -2.43
N ILE A 250 19.22 -1.65 -2.86
CA ILE A 250 17.99 -2.16 -2.28
C ILE A 250 18.38 -3.11 -1.16
N ILE A 251 18.07 -2.73 0.09
CA ILE A 251 18.37 -3.52 1.28
C ILE A 251 17.10 -4.25 1.73
N MET A 252 17.26 -5.51 2.12
CA MET A 252 16.16 -6.34 2.60
C MET A 252 16.60 -7.21 3.76
N ASP A 253 15.64 -7.60 4.61
CA ASP A 253 15.89 -8.62 5.61
C ASP A 253 16.25 -9.95 4.92
N HIS A 254 17.31 -10.59 5.40
CA HIS A 254 17.57 -11.99 5.04
C HIS A 254 16.52 -12.88 5.69
N CYS A 255 15.95 -13.77 4.92
CA CYS A 255 14.88 -14.64 5.39
C CYS A 255 15.24 -16.11 5.15
N GLU A 256 15.06 -16.93 6.18
CA GLU A 256 15.29 -18.37 6.10
C GLU A 256 14.12 -19.19 6.65
N SER A 257 14.08 -20.47 6.29
CA SER A 257 13.00 -21.36 6.67
C SER A 257 13.12 -21.78 8.14
N GLN A 258 12.10 -21.50 8.95
CA GLN A 258 12.02 -21.96 10.34
C GLN A 258 12.06 -23.49 10.50
N ILE A 259 11.74 -24.24 9.46
CA ILE A 259 11.72 -25.72 9.47
C ILE A 259 12.87 -26.34 8.67
N GLY A 260 13.84 -25.53 8.22
CA GLY A 260 15.00 -25.98 7.47
C GLY A 260 14.68 -26.51 6.06
N ASP A 261 13.50 -26.20 5.49
CA ASP A 261 13.12 -26.62 4.14
C ASP A 261 13.10 -25.41 3.19
N PRO A 262 14.12 -25.25 2.33
CA PRO A 262 14.21 -24.10 1.44
C PRO A 262 13.16 -24.09 0.31
N ALA A 263 12.37 -25.13 0.14
CA ALA A 263 11.28 -25.16 -0.82
C ALA A 263 9.99 -24.53 -0.26
N LYS A 264 9.88 -24.39 1.07
CA LYS A 264 8.68 -23.89 1.75
C LYS A 264 8.84 -22.43 2.13
N ARG A 265 8.92 -21.54 1.14
CA ARG A 265 9.13 -20.08 1.36
C ARG A 265 8.08 -19.44 2.29
N TYR A 266 6.87 -20.00 2.38
CA TYR A 266 5.83 -19.54 3.31
C TYR A 266 6.18 -19.79 4.79
N THR A 267 7.31 -20.43 5.10
CA THR A 267 7.85 -20.61 6.46
C THR A 267 9.05 -19.69 6.73
N TYR A 268 9.40 -18.82 5.79
CA TYR A 268 10.55 -17.94 5.92
C TYR A 268 10.25 -16.78 6.86
N ILE A 269 11.18 -16.50 7.74
CA ILE A 269 11.18 -15.32 8.63
C ILE A 269 12.53 -14.63 8.56
N ALA A 270 12.55 -13.36 8.93
CA ALA A 270 13.78 -12.61 9.08
C ALA A 270 14.65 -13.18 10.22
N ASP A 271 15.94 -13.38 9.97
CA ASP A 271 16.91 -13.90 10.95
C ASP A 271 17.73 -12.81 11.63
N GLY A 272 17.52 -11.55 11.26
CA GLY A 272 18.23 -10.38 11.77
C GLY A 272 19.46 -9.97 10.97
N THR A 273 19.77 -10.66 9.88
CA THR A 273 20.78 -10.24 8.91
C THR A 273 20.14 -9.59 7.69
N TYR A 274 20.94 -9.01 6.79
CA TYR A 274 20.44 -8.23 5.65
C TYR A 274 21.12 -8.61 4.37
N ASP A 275 20.32 -8.76 3.31
CA ASP A 275 20.77 -8.91 1.94
C ASP A 275 20.63 -7.61 1.17
N GLY A 276 21.31 -7.50 0.04
CA GLY A 276 21.24 -6.32 -0.80
C GLY A 276 21.21 -6.63 -2.29
N LEU A 277 20.62 -5.71 -3.05
CA LEU A 277 20.74 -5.66 -4.51
C LEU A 277 21.49 -4.38 -4.89
N SER A 278 22.61 -4.52 -5.59
CA SER A 278 23.42 -3.40 -6.10
C SER A 278 23.31 -3.32 -7.61
N TRP A 279 23.15 -2.10 -8.15
CA TRP A 279 23.09 -1.85 -9.60
C TRP A 279 24.50 -1.70 -10.17
N ASP A 280 24.86 -2.52 -11.18
CA ASP A 280 26.18 -2.50 -11.82
C ASP A 280 26.22 -1.71 -13.15
N GLY A 281 25.16 -1.00 -13.47
CA GLY A 281 24.96 -0.32 -14.76
C GLY A 281 24.12 -1.13 -15.75
N ASN A 282 23.97 -2.45 -15.53
CA ASN A 282 23.23 -3.34 -16.40
C ASN A 282 22.18 -4.17 -15.67
N LYS A 283 22.48 -4.63 -14.44
CA LYS A 283 21.63 -5.50 -13.64
C LYS A 283 21.73 -5.20 -12.16
N TRP A 284 20.68 -5.58 -11.44
CA TRP A 284 20.70 -5.69 -10.00
C TRP A 284 21.35 -7.02 -9.60
N ASN A 285 22.45 -6.95 -8.85
CA ASN A 285 23.20 -8.10 -8.37
C ASN A 285 22.96 -8.30 -6.88
N MET A 286 22.45 -9.47 -6.50
CA MET A 286 22.24 -9.83 -5.11
C MET A 286 23.56 -10.16 -4.42
N SER A 287 23.69 -9.68 -3.18
CA SER A 287 24.72 -10.03 -2.21
C SER A 287 24.07 -10.35 -0.88
N GLU A 288 24.56 -11.40 -0.23
CA GLU A 288 24.09 -11.80 1.10
C GLU A 288 24.94 -11.10 2.18
N ASN A 289 24.35 -10.86 3.35
CA ASN A 289 24.99 -10.29 4.53
C ASN A 289 25.71 -8.94 4.27
N VAL A 290 25.01 -8.01 3.60
CA VAL A 290 25.58 -6.69 3.24
C VAL A 290 25.71 -5.74 4.43
N ILE A 291 24.97 -5.96 5.51
CA ILE A 291 25.11 -5.24 6.76
C ILE A 291 25.55 -6.26 7.83
N GLN A 292 26.78 -6.14 8.28
CA GLN A 292 27.24 -6.87 9.45
C GLN A 292 26.77 -6.10 10.69
N ILE A 293 25.89 -6.71 11.47
CA ILE A 293 25.65 -6.24 12.83
C ILE A 293 26.96 -6.45 13.57
N GLN A 294 27.68 -5.34 13.88
CA GLN A 294 28.81 -5.43 14.78
C GLN A 294 28.28 -6.01 16.09
N ASP A 295 28.75 -7.20 16.47
CA ASP A 295 28.49 -7.74 17.80
C ASP A 295 28.87 -6.64 18.80
N LEU A 296 27.87 -6.04 19.42
CA LEU A 296 28.10 -5.13 20.54
C LEU A 296 28.70 -6.00 21.65
N GLN A 297 30.03 -6.01 21.73
CA GLN A 297 30.73 -6.66 22.84
C GLN A 297 30.11 -6.14 24.13
N GLN A 298 29.73 -7.05 25.01
CA GLN A 298 29.12 -6.72 26.29
C GLN A 298 29.89 -5.58 26.97
N GLY A 299 29.27 -4.42 27.12
CA GLY A 299 29.84 -3.23 27.73
C GLY A 299 29.99 -2.00 26.81
N ASN A 300 29.85 -2.12 25.51
CA ASN A 300 29.99 -1.01 24.55
C ASN A 300 28.65 -0.55 23.93
N ALA A 301 27.63 -0.41 24.74
CA ALA A 301 26.42 0.27 24.27
C ALA A 301 26.76 1.74 23.91
N PRO A 302 26.38 2.26 22.72
CA PRO A 302 26.57 3.66 22.39
C PRO A 302 25.86 4.51 23.45
N ALA A 303 26.62 5.39 24.13
CA ALA A 303 26.02 6.38 25.04
C ALA A 303 25.09 7.28 24.18
N GLU A 304 23.83 7.45 24.59
CA GLU A 304 22.92 8.42 24.00
C GLU A 304 23.62 9.78 23.93
N LYS A 305 23.81 10.30 22.72
CA LYS A 305 24.24 11.69 22.54
C LYS A 305 23.10 12.56 23.04
N ALA A 306 23.26 13.18 24.20
CA ALA A 306 22.35 14.19 24.71
C ALA A 306 22.18 15.28 23.62
N ILE A 307 20.96 15.43 23.12
CA ILE A 307 20.57 16.52 22.24
C ILE A 307 20.65 17.80 23.11
N LYS A 308 21.62 18.69 22.79
CA LYS A 308 21.70 20.03 23.33
C LYS A 308 20.77 20.98 22.59
#